data_addda0430d994704e909b16b728adc4e
#
_entry.id   addda0430d994704e909b16b728adc4e
#
_cell.length_a   1.000
_cell.length_b   1.000
_cell.length_c   1.000
_cell.angle_alpha   90.00
_cell.angle_beta   90.00
_cell.angle_gamma   90.00
#
_symmetry.space_group_name_H-M   'P 1'
#
loop_
_entity.id
_entity.type
_entity.pdbx_description
1 polymer ?
#
loop_
_entity_poly.entity_id
_entity_poly.type
_entity_poly.pdbx_seq_one_letter_code
_entity_poly.pdbx_strand_id
1 'polypeptide(L)'
;MKHRLLIISGAVIGIASFALIGVFLWPKTPQQTNSNLTTSSPETSGNQIAKTGIGLFGQQCQGEGFQKLKTFPIDAQNIELITPMGRVQDSHVTPTDHQYIIPIGTLGGSLVTDNPRKYPIKAPADGYIINIEVFKQPIEEQYRNQPYQDNYLVVFEHSCDFYTRLIHIDTLSDKVNSSFTIKDPSDPHPYVFTRIEVKEGEVIGTVGPHSFDFQIMNTLEKSKDLIRPENIDFFSPYTVDTFDYITDSLRSELLPKNLRKKAPLGGQVGYDKTGSLLGNWFKVGRDKNNRESYWTNNLSVVYDHLDDSQVRVSLGDFGGYPKAFGVKGNSPDPASLSKTSGIVKYELVKFDYVDSKGTKWDTIHYSDSLSAKNTTEIAGVVLFQILDNDQLKVESFPGKTASMVTTFTPKALLFER
;
A
#
# COMPACT_ATOMS: atom_id res chain seq x y z
N MET A 1 49.33 25.20 8.04
CA MET A 1 48.52 24.31 7.20
C MET A 1 47.70 23.40 8.12
N LYS A 2 46.44 23.69 8.32
CA LYS A 2 45.54 22.88 9.16
C LYS A 2 44.55 22.20 8.21
N HIS A 3 44.69 20.90 8.05
CA HIS A 3 43.70 20.07 7.32
C HIS A 3 42.44 19.92 8.18
N ARG A 4 41.32 20.46 7.71
CA ARG A 4 39.98 20.14 8.24
C ARG A 4 39.50 18.87 7.57
N LEU A 5 39.34 17.83 8.36
CA LEU A 5 38.66 16.61 7.98
C LEU A 5 37.15 16.93 7.89
N LEU A 6 36.59 16.86 6.69
CA LEU A 6 35.11 16.90 6.50
C LEU A 6 34.57 15.49 6.78
N ILE A 7 33.89 15.34 7.90
CA ILE A 7 33.10 14.15 8.18
C ILE A 7 31.78 14.32 7.38
N ILE A 8 31.65 13.60 6.29
CA ILE A 8 30.38 13.48 5.56
C ILE A 8 29.56 12.43 6.32
N SER A 9 28.65 12.88 7.16
CA SER A 9 27.60 12.03 7.72
C SER A 9 26.62 11.68 6.62
N GLY A 10 26.69 10.45 6.13
CA GLY A 10 25.71 9.90 5.18
C GLY A 10 24.33 9.87 5.83
N ALA A 11 23.50 10.82 5.48
CA ALA A 11 22.08 10.75 5.75
C ALA A 11 21.49 9.65 4.86
N VAL A 12 21.05 8.55 5.46
CA VAL A 12 20.23 7.55 4.81
C VAL A 12 18.87 8.22 4.55
N ILE A 13 18.67 8.68 3.33
CA ILE A 13 17.38 9.22 2.88
C ILE A 13 16.50 8.01 2.58
N GLY A 14 15.61 7.70 3.51
CA GLY A 14 14.54 6.75 3.24
C GLY A 14 13.61 7.33 2.17
N ILE A 15 13.29 6.53 1.17
CA ILE A 15 12.31 6.88 0.13
C ILE A 15 10.96 7.00 0.83
N ALA A 16 10.48 8.20 1.05
CA ALA A 16 9.09 8.44 1.37
C ALA A 16 8.30 8.44 0.06
N SER A 17 7.90 7.25 -0.39
CA SER A 17 6.87 7.14 -1.43
C SER A 17 5.55 7.54 -0.79
N PHE A 18 5.13 8.79 -0.96
CA PHE A 18 3.84 9.26 -0.50
C PHE A 18 2.74 8.74 -1.41
N ALA A 19 2.12 7.62 -1.06
CA ALA A 19 0.81 7.30 -1.57
C ALA A 19 -0.20 8.23 -0.88
N LEU A 20 -0.48 9.37 -1.48
CA LEU A 20 -1.62 10.18 -1.11
C LEU A 20 -2.87 9.50 -1.65
N ILE A 21 -3.50 8.72 -0.78
CA ILE A 21 -4.78 8.08 -1.08
C ILE A 21 -5.82 9.17 -1.19
N GLY A 22 -6.35 9.36 -2.39
CA GLY A 22 -7.49 10.23 -2.63
C GLY A 22 -8.68 9.81 -1.78
N VAL A 23 -9.04 10.61 -0.77
CA VAL A 23 -10.31 10.41 -0.06
C VAL A 23 -11.41 10.96 -0.94
N PHE A 24 -12.16 10.05 -1.57
CA PHE A 24 -13.34 10.38 -2.34
C PHE A 24 -14.45 10.90 -1.43
N LEU A 25 -14.99 12.08 -1.74
CA LEU A 25 -16.29 12.51 -1.24
C LEU A 25 -17.35 11.66 -1.95
N TRP A 26 -17.89 10.69 -1.24
CA TRP A 26 -18.82 9.70 -1.76
C TRP A 26 -20.23 10.28 -1.96
N PRO A 27 -20.90 10.03 -3.08
CA PRO A 27 -22.36 10.14 -3.14
C PRO A 27 -22.97 8.99 -2.33
N LYS A 28 -23.94 9.31 -1.48
CA LYS A 28 -24.65 8.35 -0.62
C LYS A 28 -25.20 7.20 -1.46
N THR A 29 -24.88 5.97 -1.06
CA THR A 29 -25.35 4.71 -1.67
C THR A 29 -26.88 4.63 -1.70
N PRO A 30 -27.51 4.21 -2.81
CA PRO A 30 -28.91 3.80 -2.81
C PRO A 30 -29.07 2.47 -2.04
N GLN A 31 -30.09 2.36 -1.23
CA GLN A 31 -30.45 1.13 -0.51
C GLN A 31 -30.73 -0.02 -1.49
N GLN A 32 -30.09 -1.16 -1.26
CA GLN A 32 -30.39 -2.41 -1.97
C GLN A 32 -31.76 -2.94 -1.57
N THR A 33 -32.63 -3.12 -2.53
CA THR A 33 -33.83 -3.95 -2.42
C THR A 33 -33.49 -5.39 -2.80
N ASN A 34 -33.67 -6.31 -1.85
CA ASN A 34 -33.50 -7.76 -2.05
C ASN A 34 -34.49 -8.28 -3.09
N SER A 35 -34.01 -8.89 -4.16
CA SER A 35 -34.80 -9.77 -5.04
C SER A 35 -34.16 -11.16 -5.09
N ASN A 36 -34.95 -12.16 -4.67
CA ASN A 36 -34.62 -13.58 -4.68
C ASN A 36 -34.35 -14.07 -6.11
N LEU A 37 -33.21 -14.74 -6.31
CA LEU A 37 -32.90 -15.44 -7.57
C LEU A 37 -32.92 -16.95 -7.37
N THR A 38 -33.80 -17.60 -8.08
CA THR A 38 -33.88 -19.06 -8.27
C THR A 38 -32.87 -19.49 -9.34
N THR A 39 -32.18 -20.57 -9.06
CA THR A 39 -31.24 -21.27 -9.96
C THR A 39 -31.97 -22.05 -11.05
N SER A 40 -31.53 -21.89 -12.31
CA SER A 40 -31.67 -22.93 -13.35
C SER A 40 -30.65 -22.71 -14.47
N SER A 41 -29.79 -23.69 -14.72
CA SER A 41 -28.97 -23.79 -15.95
C SER A 41 -29.86 -24.11 -17.15
N PRO A 42 -29.54 -23.58 -18.36
CA PRO A 42 -29.07 -24.47 -19.44
C PRO A 42 -28.01 -23.82 -20.35
N GLU A 43 -27.16 -24.67 -20.90
CA GLU A 43 -26.25 -24.38 -22.00
C GLU A 43 -27.03 -24.03 -23.27
N THR A 44 -26.68 -22.90 -23.92
CA THR A 44 -26.86 -22.72 -25.37
C THR A 44 -25.98 -21.58 -25.87
N SER A 45 -25.21 -21.82 -26.91
CA SER A 45 -24.43 -20.84 -27.65
C SER A 45 -25.35 -19.80 -28.30
N GLY A 46 -25.24 -18.57 -27.85
CA GLY A 46 -25.86 -17.40 -28.41
C GLY A 46 -25.11 -16.18 -27.91
N ASN A 47 -25.02 -15.13 -28.72
CA ASN A 47 -24.42 -13.83 -28.33
C ASN A 47 -24.85 -13.47 -26.90
N GLN A 48 -24.00 -13.73 -25.93
CA GLN A 48 -24.23 -13.30 -24.54
C GLN A 48 -24.14 -11.77 -24.55
N ILE A 49 -25.27 -11.11 -24.35
CA ILE A 49 -25.30 -9.70 -23.98
C ILE A 49 -24.51 -9.62 -22.68
N ALA A 50 -23.38 -8.93 -22.69
CA ALA A 50 -22.55 -8.74 -21.50
C ALA A 50 -23.45 -8.19 -20.39
N LYS A 51 -23.50 -8.89 -19.25
CA LYS A 51 -24.28 -8.44 -18.09
C LYS A 51 -23.80 -7.05 -17.68
N THR A 52 -24.73 -6.10 -17.63
CA THR A 52 -24.45 -4.74 -17.16
C THR A 52 -24.73 -4.66 -15.66
N GLY A 53 -23.87 -3.95 -14.94
CA GLY A 53 -23.96 -3.77 -13.49
C GLY A 53 -23.53 -2.38 -13.04
N ILE A 54 -23.36 -2.22 -11.74
CA ILE A 54 -22.80 -1.02 -11.12
C ILE A 54 -21.41 -1.36 -10.64
N GLY A 55 -20.41 -0.64 -11.11
CA GLY A 55 -19.01 -0.84 -10.78
C GLY A 55 -18.59 -0.19 -9.46
N LEU A 56 -17.32 -0.29 -9.19
CA LEU A 56 -16.70 0.10 -7.91
C LEU A 56 -16.94 1.57 -7.51
N PHE A 57 -17.07 2.48 -8.48
CA PHE A 57 -17.33 3.91 -8.25
C PHE A 57 -18.78 4.31 -8.56
N GLY A 58 -19.70 3.35 -8.64
CA GLY A 58 -21.12 3.62 -8.96
C GLY A 58 -21.39 3.85 -10.45
N GLN A 59 -20.39 3.70 -11.33
CA GLN A 59 -20.54 3.80 -12.79
C GLN A 59 -21.18 2.54 -13.37
N GLN A 60 -21.77 2.65 -14.55
CA GLN A 60 -22.18 1.48 -15.31
C GLN A 60 -20.95 0.68 -15.75
N CYS A 61 -20.99 -0.62 -15.56
CA CYS A 61 -19.95 -1.56 -15.92
C CYS A 61 -20.48 -2.72 -16.76
N GLN A 62 -19.57 -3.52 -17.33
CA GLN A 62 -19.90 -4.69 -18.16
C GLN A 62 -19.03 -5.89 -17.77
N GLY A 63 -19.61 -7.09 -17.88
CA GLY A 63 -18.95 -8.34 -17.53
C GLY A 63 -19.00 -8.65 -16.03
N GLU A 64 -18.73 -9.90 -15.69
CA GLU A 64 -18.69 -10.42 -14.31
C GLU A 64 -17.40 -11.21 -14.07
N GLY A 65 -17.03 -11.31 -12.79
CA GLY A 65 -15.90 -12.10 -12.35
C GLY A 65 -14.55 -11.53 -12.85
N PHE A 66 -13.57 -12.41 -12.93
CA PHE A 66 -12.23 -12.03 -13.34
C PHE A 66 -11.64 -13.04 -14.34
N GLN A 67 -10.66 -12.57 -15.12
CA GLN A 67 -9.77 -13.42 -15.91
C GLN A 67 -8.35 -13.24 -15.39
N LYS A 68 -7.57 -14.33 -15.37
CA LYS A 68 -6.16 -14.23 -15.03
C LYS A 68 -5.43 -13.34 -16.04
N LEU A 69 -4.70 -12.36 -15.52
CA LEU A 69 -3.90 -11.46 -16.33
C LEU A 69 -2.79 -12.22 -17.05
N LYS A 70 -2.64 -11.99 -18.36
CA LYS A 70 -1.56 -12.52 -19.20
C LYS A 70 -0.46 -11.48 -19.40
N THR A 71 -0.80 -10.22 -19.21
CA THR A 71 0.09 -9.07 -19.40
C THR A 71 0.30 -8.38 -18.06
N PHE A 72 1.57 -8.08 -17.75
CA PHE A 72 1.93 -7.23 -16.62
C PHE A 72 2.15 -5.80 -17.10
N PRO A 73 1.94 -4.78 -16.26
CA PRO A 73 2.06 -3.37 -16.69
C PRO A 73 3.40 -3.00 -17.33
N ILE A 74 4.47 -3.68 -16.97
CA ILE A 74 5.82 -3.55 -17.54
C ILE A 74 6.36 -4.94 -17.90
N ASP A 75 7.16 -5.04 -18.95
CA ASP A 75 7.76 -6.32 -19.30
C ASP A 75 8.67 -6.85 -18.19
N ALA A 76 8.54 -8.13 -17.86
CA ALA A 76 9.27 -8.78 -16.76
C ALA A 76 10.80 -8.59 -16.85
N GLN A 77 11.35 -8.56 -18.07
CA GLN A 77 12.79 -8.30 -18.30
C GLN A 77 13.25 -6.91 -17.88
N ASN A 78 12.32 -5.95 -17.72
CA ASN A 78 12.59 -4.59 -17.28
C ASN A 78 12.41 -4.39 -15.78
N ILE A 79 11.98 -5.43 -15.05
CA ILE A 79 11.78 -5.40 -13.59
C ILE A 79 13.06 -5.86 -12.90
N GLU A 80 13.59 -5.07 -11.99
CA GLU A 80 14.66 -5.47 -11.09
C GLU A 80 14.11 -6.33 -9.95
N LEU A 81 13.08 -5.82 -9.25
CA LEU A 81 12.44 -6.54 -8.16
C LEU A 81 10.98 -6.11 -7.97
N ILE A 82 10.25 -6.94 -7.26
CA ILE A 82 8.87 -6.71 -6.80
C ILE A 82 8.85 -6.78 -5.28
N THR A 83 8.45 -5.68 -4.62
CA THR A 83 8.18 -5.67 -3.17
C THR A 83 6.70 -5.99 -2.95
N PRO A 84 6.36 -6.96 -2.09
CA PRO A 84 4.97 -7.32 -1.82
C PRO A 84 4.23 -6.19 -1.11
N MET A 85 2.91 -6.21 -1.17
CA MET A 85 2.04 -5.40 -0.32
C MET A 85 2.18 -5.77 1.17
N GLY A 86 1.61 -4.97 2.05
CA GLY A 86 1.68 -5.19 3.50
C GLY A 86 2.81 -4.45 4.19
N ARG A 87 3.57 -3.64 3.46
CA ARG A 87 4.65 -2.82 4.03
C ARG A 87 4.07 -1.76 4.94
N VAL A 88 4.64 -1.63 6.15
CA VAL A 88 4.42 -0.50 7.05
C VAL A 88 5.73 0.27 7.20
N GLN A 89 5.74 1.52 6.79
CA GLN A 89 6.91 2.39 6.87
C GLN A 89 6.52 3.85 6.63
N ASP A 90 7.08 4.76 7.40
CA ASP A 90 6.87 6.21 7.26
C ASP A 90 5.37 6.56 7.15
N SER A 91 4.94 7.13 6.04
CA SER A 91 3.55 7.51 5.78
C SER A 91 2.58 6.33 5.63
N HIS A 92 3.08 5.13 5.34
CA HIS A 92 2.26 3.92 5.34
C HIS A 92 2.13 3.36 6.77
N VAL A 93 1.25 3.97 7.55
CA VAL A 93 1.00 3.57 8.93
C VAL A 93 0.24 2.24 8.98
N THR A 94 -0.71 2.04 8.08
CA THR A 94 -1.35 0.76 7.80
C THR A 94 -0.62 0.02 6.68
N PRO A 95 -0.72 -1.33 6.61
CA PRO A 95 -0.11 -2.11 5.53
C PRO A 95 -0.51 -1.59 4.14
N THR A 96 0.47 -1.46 3.24
CA THR A 96 0.22 -1.04 1.85
C THR A 96 -0.67 -2.03 1.13
N ASP A 97 -1.61 -1.52 0.34
CA ASP A 97 -2.54 -2.29 -0.47
C ASP A 97 -2.03 -2.58 -1.90
N HIS A 98 -0.81 -2.18 -2.19
CA HIS A 98 -0.17 -2.31 -3.49
C HIS A 98 1.23 -2.89 -3.36
N GLN A 99 1.71 -3.46 -4.46
CA GLN A 99 3.09 -3.89 -4.63
C GLN A 99 3.91 -2.74 -5.22
N TYR A 100 5.18 -2.66 -4.83
CA TYR A 100 6.13 -1.77 -5.49
C TYR A 100 6.87 -2.53 -6.58
N ILE A 101 6.80 -2.03 -7.79
CA ILE A 101 7.53 -2.55 -8.95
C ILE A 101 8.74 -1.65 -9.16
N ILE A 102 9.93 -2.22 -9.08
CA ILE A 102 11.19 -1.49 -9.25
C ILE A 102 11.75 -1.82 -10.62
N PRO A 103 11.78 -0.87 -11.57
CA PRO A 103 12.42 -1.07 -12.87
C PRO A 103 13.94 -1.16 -12.77
N ILE A 104 14.57 -1.84 -13.75
CA ILE A 104 16.04 -1.90 -13.86
C ILE A 104 16.61 -0.48 -14.01
N GLY A 105 17.70 -0.21 -13.29
CA GLY A 105 18.37 1.09 -13.31
C GLY A 105 17.74 2.15 -12.43
N THR A 106 16.82 1.76 -11.55
CA THR A 106 16.37 2.60 -10.45
C THR A 106 17.56 2.92 -9.55
N LEU A 107 17.78 4.21 -9.31
CA LEU A 107 18.81 4.70 -8.39
C LEU A 107 18.11 5.03 -7.07
N GLY A 108 18.49 4.33 -6.02
CA GLY A 108 17.78 4.31 -4.72
C GLY A 108 17.25 5.65 -4.26
N GLY A 109 15.97 5.72 -4.04
CA GLY A 109 15.28 6.80 -3.35
C GLY A 109 15.08 8.08 -4.12
N SER A 110 15.61 8.17 -5.31
CA SER A 110 15.56 9.40 -6.08
C SER A 110 14.62 9.21 -7.25
N LEU A 111 13.58 10.02 -7.33
CA LEU A 111 12.86 10.30 -8.57
C LEU A 111 13.83 11.07 -9.50
N VAL A 112 15.00 10.48 -9.78
CA VAL A 112 16.05 11.13 -10.57
C VAL A 112 15.63 11.15 -12.01
N THR A 113 15.32 12.32 -12.48
CA THR A 113 14.84 12.59 -13.82
C THR A 113 15.94 12.63 -14.88
N ASP A 114 17.21 12.61 -14.49
CA ASP A 114 18.34 12.67 -15.43
C ASP A 114 18.61 11.35 -16.15
N ASN A 115 17.94 10.26 -15.77
CA ASN A 115 18.02 9.02 -16.52
C ASN A 115 17.00 9.04 -17.69
N PRO A 116 17.46 9.05 -18.95
CA PRO A 116 16.55 9.11 -20.10
C PRO A 116 15.78 7.80 -20.34
N ARG A 117 16.04 6.76 -19.53
CA ARG A 117 15.37 5.46 -19.70
C ARG A 117 13.91 5.58 -19.30
N LYS A 118 13.03 5.27 -20.25
CA LYS A 118 11.58 5.22 -20.07
C LYS A 118 11.08 3.83 -20.43
N TYR A 119 10.21 3.29 -19.59
CA TYR A 119 9.60 1.99 -19.80
C TYR A 119 8.13 2.17 -20.19
N PRO A 120 7.67 1.55 -21.29
CA PRO A 120 6.26 1.55 -21.66
C PRO A 120 5.43 0.89 -20.54
N ILE A 121 4.35 1.53 -20.16
CA ILE A 121 3.33 0.98 -19.28
C ILE A 121 2.15 0.52 -20.10
N LYS A 122 1.73 -0.73 -19.89
CA LYS A 122 0.71 -1.44 -20.66
C LYS A 122 -0.55 -1.65 -19.85
N ALA A 123 -1.70 -1.63 -20.50
CA ALA A 123 -2.95 -2.10 -19.92
C ALA A 123 -2.85 -3.60 -19.60
N PRO A 124 -3.14 -4.03 -18.35
CA PRO A 124 -2.96 -5.44 -17.94
C PRO A 124 -3.95 -6.41 -18.59
N ALA A 125 -5.12 -5.92 -19.01
CA ALA A 125 -6.16 -6.66 -19.71
C ALA A 125 -7.04 -5.71 -20.51
N ASP A 126 -7.93 -6.26 -21.33
CA ASP A 126 -9.02 -5.49 -21.96
C ASP A 126 -9.87 -4.81 -20.90
N GLY A 127 -10.42 -3.65 -21.21
CA GLY A 127 -11.30 -2.92 -20.30
C GLY A 127 -11.33 -1.42 -20.55
N TYR A 128 -11.52 -0.68 -19.48
CA TYR A 128 -11.65 0.77 -19.53
C TYR A 128 -10.80 1.43 -18.46
N ILE A 129 -10.13 2.53 -18.77
CA ILE A 129 -9.65 3.46 -17.75
C ILE A 129 -10.87 4.23 -17.26
N ILE A 130 -11.13 4.14 -15.95
CA ILE A 130 -12.34 4.72 -15.35
C ILE A 130 -12.05 5.88 -14.39
N ASN A 131 -10.81 6.00 -13.93
CA ASN A 131 -10.36 7.09 -13.08
C ASN A 131 -8.89 7.42 -13.36
N ILE A 132 -8.59 8.70 -13.42
CA ILE A 132 -7.21 9.24 -13.48
C ILE A 132 -7.10 10.31 -12.40
N GLU A 133 -6.09 10.19 -11.53
CA GLU A 133 -5.69 11.23 -10.59
C GLU A 133 -4.31 11.75 -10.97
N VAL A 134 -4.08 13.05 -10.81
CA VAL A 134 -2.79 13.69 -11.11
C VAL A 134 -2.15 14.12 -9.80
N PHE A 135 -0.97 13.62 -9.51
CA PHE A 135 -0.14 14.11 -8.41
C PHE A 135 0.73 15.23 -8.92
N LYS A 136 0.32 16.47 -8.64
CA LYS A 136 1.10 17.67 -8.97
C LYS A 136 2.23 17.88 -7.98
N GLN A 137 3.30 18.43 -8.46
CA GLN A 137 4.55 18.62 -7.74
C GLN A 137 4.79 20.01 -7.19
N PRO A 138 5.67 20.07 -6.17
CA PRO A 138 5.86 19.15 -5.05
C PRO A 138 4.98 19.58 -3.89
N ILE A 139 4.46 18.62 -3.18
CA ILE A 139 3.66 18.86 -1.98
C ILE A 139 4.54 19.33 -0.83
N GLU A 140 5.80 18.88 -0.79
CA GLU A 140 6.72 19.16 0.30
C GLU A 140 7.84 20.10 -0.13
N GLU A 141 8.11 21.12 0.70
CA GLU A 141 9.11 22.17 0.45
C GLU A 141 10.52 21.62 0.21
N GLN A 142 10.88 20.52 0.88
CA GLN A 142 12.18 19.87 0.73
C GLN A 142 12.44 19.30 -0.68
N TYR A 143 11.39 19.02 -1.45
CA TYR A 143 11.49 18.50 -2.83
C TYR A 143 11.26 19.56 -3.91
N ARG A 144 10.88 20.82 -3.54
CA ARG A 144 10.57 21.90 -4.50
C ARG A 144 11.68 22.26 -5.47
N ASN A 145 12.93 21.94 -5.11
CA ASN A 145 14.10 22.23 -5.94
C ASN A 145 14.57 21.01 -6.76
N GLN A 146 13.83 19.92 -6.73
CA GLN A 146 14.15 18.74 -7.55
C GLN A 146 13.35 18.78 -8.85
N PRO A 147 13.91 18.32 -9.97
CA PRO A 147 13.19 18.22 -11.22
C PRO A 147 12.15 17.10 -11.12
N TYR A 148 11.03 17.40 -10.52
CA TYR A 148 9.92 16.48 -10.35
C TYR A 148 8.86 16.79 -11.41
N GLN A 149 8.32 15.77 -12.03
CA GLN A 149 7.23 15.87 -12.99
C GLN A 149 5.93 15.44 -12.32
N ASP A 150 4.80 16.00 -12.75
CA ASP A 150 3.49 15.46 -12.41
C ASP A 150 3.48 13.96 -12.76
N ASN A 151 2.85 13.17 -11.91
CA ASN A 151 2.67 11.76 -12.17
C ASN A 151 1.20 11.35 -11.95
N TYR A 152 0.85 10.16 -12.41
CA TYR A 152 -0.54 9.77 -12.56
C TYR A 152 -0.84 8.49 -11.77
N LEU A 153 -2.05 8.46 -11.18
CA LEU A 153 -2.73 7.25 -10.77
C LEU A 153 -3.79 6.92 -11.83
N VAL A 154 -3.85 5.66 -12.22
CA VAL A 154 -4.82 5.18 -13.21
C VAL A 154 -5.52 3.93 -12.69
N VAL A 155 -6.86 3.93 -12.71
CA VAL A 155 -7.69 2.79 -12.35
C VAL A 155 -8.33 2.20 -13.60
N PHE A 156 -8.18 0.90 -13.78
CA PHE A 156 -8.79 0.12 -14.86
C PHE A 156 -9.96 -0.70 -14.32
N GLU A 157 -11.05 -0.73 -15.08
CA GLU A 157 -12.17 -1.65 -14.95
C GLU A 157 -12.07 -2.72 -16.05
N HIS A 158 -11.88 -3.98 -15.66
CA HIS A 158 -11.83 -5.11 -16.57
C HIS A 158 -13.18 -5.87 -16.61
N SER A 159 -13.92 -5.80 -15.51
CA SER A 159 -15.31 -6.24 -15.36
C SER A 159 -15.97 -5.44 -14.22
N CYS A 160 -17.24 -5.73 -13.92
CA CYS A 160 -17.91 -5.12 -12.76
C CYS A 160 -17.25 -5.47 -11.41
N ASP A 161 -16.46 -6.53 -11.38
CA ASP A 161 -15.89 -7.08 -10.16
C ASP A 161 -14.37 -7.03 -10.11
N PHE A 162 -13.71 -6.77 -11.25
CA PHE A 162 -12.25 -6.92 -11.38
C PHE A 162 -11.60 -5.64 -11.88
N TYR A 163 -10.66 -5.14 -11.09
CA TYR A 163 -9.99 -3.86 -11.31
C TYR A 163 -8.48 -3.99 -11.12
N THR A 164 -7.73 -3.13 -11.81
CA THR A 164 -6.32 -2.90 -11.50
C THR A 164 -6.05 -1.42 -11.32
N ARG A 165 -5.02 -1.10 -10.53
CA ARG A 165 -4.60 0.28 -10.27
C ARG A 165 -3.10 0.39 -10.44
N LEU A 166 -2.67 1.46 -11.10
CA LEU A 166 -1.27 1.87 -11.24
C LEU A 166 -1.10 3.25 -10.62
N ILE A 167 0.00 3.46 -9.89
CA ILE A 167 0.33 4.76 -9.29
C ILE A 167 1.76 5.11 -9.66
N HIS A 168 2.05 6.39 -9.81
CA HIS A 168 3.35 6.93 -10.18
C HIS A 168 3.74 6.65 -11.65
N ILE A 169 2.79 6.72 -12.58
CA ILE A 169 3.06 6.74 -14.02
C ILE A 169 3.52 8.15 -14.40
N ASP A 170 4.66 8.30 -15.10
CA ASP A 170 5.24 9.62 -15.42
C ASP A 170 4.51 10.34 -16.55
N THR A 171 4.09 9.60 -17.58
CA THR A 171 3.40 10.19 -18.74
C THR A 171 2.25 9.30 -19.16
N LEU A 172 1.23 9.92 -19.73
CA LEU A 172 0.13 9.20 -20.39
C LEU A 172 0.33 9.23 -21.91
N SER A 173 -0.16 8.20 -22.60
CA SER A 173 -0.17 8.19 -24.08
C SER A 173 -1.07 9.30 -24.63
N ASP A 174 -0.85 9.71 -25.87
CA ASP A 174 -1.66 10.74 -26.52
C ASP A 174 -3.14 10.41 -26.51
N LYS A 175 -3.50 9.13 -26.75
CA LYS A 175 -4.86 8.64 -26.67
C LYS A 175 -5.48 8.90 -25.29
N VAL A 176 -4.78 8.53 -24.24
CA VAL A 176 -5.29 8.70 -22.87
C VAL A 176 -5.34 10.18 -22.51
N ASN A 177 -4.26 10.91 -22.75
CA ASN A 177 -4.13 12.32 -22.37
C ASN A 177 -5.14 13.23 -23.10
N SER A 178 -5.49 12.94 -24.34
CA SER A 178 -6.50 13.68 -25.10
C SER A 178 -7.95 13.33 -24.74
N SER A 179 -8.16 12.26 -23.99
CA SER A 179 -9.51 11.73 -23.68
C SER A 179 -10.10 12.26 -22.38
N PHE A 180 -9.39 13.12 -21.64
CA PHE A 180 -9.92 13.72 -20.41
C PHE A 180 -9.46 15.17 -20.27
N THR A 181 -10.15 15.91 -19.39
CA THR A 181 -9.78 17.30 -19.06
C THR A 181 -9.90 17.51 -17.56
N ILE A 182 -8.85 18.04 -16.95
CA ILE A 182 -8.85 18.44 -15.54
C ILE A 182 -9.70 19.71 -15.42
N LYS A 183 -10.76 19.64 -14.60
CA LYS A 183 -11.70 20.77 -14.42
C LYS A 183 -11.12 21.89 -13.57
N ASP A 184 -10.38 21.55 -12.54
CA ASP A 184 -9.70 22.51 -11.66
C ASP A 184 -8.19 22.27 -11.66
N PRO A 185 -7.44 23.01 -12.47
CA PRO A 185 -5.99 22.89 -12.49
C PRO A 185 -5.31 23.41 -11.22
N SER A 186 -6.01 24.12 -10.33
CA SER A 186 -5.47 24.60 -9.06
C SER A 186 -5.54 23.56 -7.93
N ASP A 187 -6.35 22.51 -8.10
CA ASP A 187 -6.36 21.37 -7.17
C ASP A 187 -4.97 20.71 -7.17
N PRO A 188 -4.34 20.47 -6.03
CA PRO A 188 -3.08 19.76 -5.95
C PRO A 188 -3.19 18.27 -6.34
N HIS A 189 -4.40 17.70 -6.28
CA HIS A 189 -4.71 16.30 -6.60
C HIS A 189 -5.97 16.19 -7.45
N PRO A 190 -5.99 16.80 -8.65
CA PRO A 190 -7.17 16.74 -9.48
C PRO A 190 -7.40 15.31 -9.97
N TYR A 191 -8.63 14.86 -9.92
CA TYR A 191 -9.04 13.57 -10.44
C TYR A 191 -10.18 13.69 -11.44
N VAL A 192 -10.24 12.73 -12.34
CA VAL A 192 -11.27 12.67 -13.39
C VAL A 192 -11.83 11.27 -13.48
N PHE A 193 -13.15 11.16 -13.42
CA PHE A 193 -13.85 9.95 -13.87
C PHE A 193 -14.00 9.99 -15.38
N THR A 194 -13.64 8.90 -16.02
CA THR A 194 -13.61 8.77 -17.47
C THR A 194 -14.07 7.37 -17.89
N ARG A 195 -14.11 7.09 -19.16
CA ARG A 195 -14.35 5.74 -19.71
C ARG A 195 -13.59 5.60 -21.03
N ILE A 196 -12.31 5.31 -20.95
CA ILE A 196 -11.40 5.20 -22.09
C ILE A 196 -11.16 3.71 -22.34
N GLU A 197 -11.65 3.19 -23.48
CA GLU A 197 -11.41 1.80 -23.85
C GLU A 197 -9.93 1.53 -24.07
N VAL A 198 -9.43 0.43 -23.50
CA VAL A 198 -8.05 -0.05 -23.69
C VAL A 198 -8.07 -1.55 -24.00
N LYS A 199 -7.05 -2.00 -24.73
CA LYS A 199 -6.83 -3.41 -25.02
C LYS A 199 -5.67 -3.94 -24.24
N GLU A 200 -5.69 -5.22 -23.90
CA GLU A 200 -4.57 -5.92 -23.27
C GLU A 200 -3.25 -5.63 -24.01
N GLY A 201 -2.23 -5.21 -23.30
CA GLY A 201 -0.92 -4.88 -23.87
C GLY A 201 -0.83 -3.50 -24.55
N GLU A 202 -1.92 -2.74 -24.64
CA GLU A 202 -1.89 -1.37 -25.17
C GLU A 202 -1.05 -0.46 -24.27
N VAL A 203 -0.12 0.29 -24.89
CA VAL A 203 0.71 1.24 -24.15
C VAL A 203 -0.12 2.45 -23.77
N ILE A 204 -0.29 2.66 -22.46
CA ILE A 204 -1.09 3.76 -21.91
C ILE A 204 -0.25 4.93 -21.37
N GLY A 205 1.07 4.75 -21.28
CA GLY A 205 1.99 5.74 -20.75
C GLY A 205 3.40 5.20 -20.61
N THR A 206 4.22 5.90 -19.84
CA THR A 206 5.59 5.49 -19.51
C THR A 206 5.91 5.72 -18.05
N VAL A 207 6.87 4.96 -17.53
CA VAL A 207 7.48 5.18 -16.22
C VAL A 207 9.01 5.27 -16.38
N GLY A 208 9.65 6.12 -15.57
CA GLY A 208 11.10 6.22 -15.48
C GLY A 208 11.70 5.13 -14.58
N PRO A 209 13.00 5.23 -14.29
CA PRO A 209 13.70 4.29 -13.42
C PRO A 209 13.46 4.62 -11.94
N HIS A 210 12.22 4.64 -11.53
CA HIS A 210 11.77 4.74 -10.13
C HIS A 210 10.65 3.72 -9.87
N SER A 211 10.34 3.46 -8.61
CA SER A 211 9.25 2.56 -8.26
C SER A 211 7.91 3.12 -8.72
N PHE A 212 7.06 2.26 -9.19
CA PHE A 212 5.64 2.53 -9.36
C PHE A 212 4.83 1.44 -8.66
N ASP A 213 3.56 1.72 -8.38
CA ASP A 213 2.72 0.83 -7.60
C ASP A 213 1.75 0.07 -8.50
N PHE A 214 1.51 -1.20 -8.17
CA PHE A 214 0.55 -2.05 -8.84
C PHE A 214 -0.35 -2.75 -7.83
N GLN A 215 -1.66 -2.72 -8.10
CA GLN A 215 -2.67 -3.35 -7.27
C GLN A 215 -3.70 -4.07 -8.14
N ILE A 216 -4.13 -5.25 -7.69
CA ILE A 216 -5.29 -5.97 -8.22
C ILE A 216 -6.39 -5.96 -7.16
N MET A 217 -7.62 -5.72 -7.61
CA MET A 217 -8.81 -5.69 -6.76
C MET A 217 -9.90 -6.59 -7.33
N ASN A 218 -10.51 -7.38 -6.46
CA ASN A 218 -11.68 -8.21 -6.78
C ASN A 218 -12.80 -7.90 -5.77
N THR A 219 -13.88 -7.28 -6.22
CA THR A 219 -14.97 -6.86 -5.31
C THR A 219 -15.81 -8.02 -4.80
N LEU A 220 -15.70 -9.21 -5.41
CA LEU A 220 -16.31 -10.44 -4.92
C LEU A 220 -15.58 -11.04 -3.72
N GLU A 221 -14.32 -10.62 -3.52
CA GLU A 221 -13.48 -11.07 -2.41
C GLU A 221 -13.12 -9.88 -1.51
N LYS A 222 -13.56 -9.93 -0.27
CA LYS A 222 -13.13 -8.98 0.75
C LYS A 222 -12.07 -9.61 1.63
N SER A 223 -11.06 -8.84 1.99
CA SER A 223 -10.08 -9.28 2.98
C SER A 223 -10.77 -9.74 4.26
N LYS A 224 -10.57 -11.01 4.63
CA LYS A 224 -11.16 -11.62 5.83
C LYS A 224 -10.50 -11.13 7.12
N ASP A 225 -9.28 -10.61 6.98
CA ASP A 225 -8.43 -10.20 8.08
C ASP A 225 -8.46 -8.67 8.28
N LEU A 226 -9.61 -8.05 7.94
CA LEU A 226 -9.99 -6.69 8.25
C LEU A 226 -11.32 -6.71 8.99
N ILE A 227 -11.31 -6.40 10.29
CA ILE A 227 -12.54 -6.44 11.13
C ILE A 227 -13.50 -5.32 10.73
N ARG A 228 -12.96 -4.12 10.49
CA ARG A 228 -13.72 -2.96 10.02
C ARG A 228 -13.10 -2.38 8.76
N PRO A 229 -13.34 -3.02 7.60
CA PRO A 229 -12.77 -2.59 6.33
C PRO A 229 -13.12 -1.15 5.96
N GLU A 230 -14.24 -0.62 6.44
CA GLU A 230 -14.64 0.78 6.25
C GLU A 230 -13.76 1.80 6.99
N ASN A 231 -12.87 1.35 7.86
CA ASN A 231 -11.94 2.20 8.59
C ASN A 231 -10.59 2.36 7.89
N ILE A 232 -10.25 1.48 6.97
CA ILE A 232 -9.08 1.60 6.11
C ILE A 232 -9.45 2.45 4.89
N ASP A 233 -8.61 2.50 3.87
CA ASP A 233 -8.96 3.17 2.61
C ASP A 233 -10.00 2.39 1.82
N PHE A 234 -10.42 2.99 0.69
CA PHE A 234 -11.50 2.45 -0.14
C PHE A 234 -11.11 1.17 -0.90
N PHE A 235 -9.86 1.05 -1.31
CA PHE A 235 -9.39 -0.02 -2.18
C PHE A 235 -8.89 -1.25 -1.42
N SER A 236 -8.25 -1.03 -0.28
CA SER A 236 -7.63 -2.08 0.55
C SER A 236 -8.54 -3.26 0.87
N PRO A 237 -9.86 -3.08 1.13
CA PRO A 237 -10.74 -4.21 1.41
C PRO A 237 -10.89 -5.21 0.27
N TYR A 238 -10.66 -4.79 -0.96
CA TYR A 238 -10.83 -5.59 -2.17
C TYR A 238 -9.52 -6.06 -2.78
N THR A 239 -8.40 -5.69 -2.17
CA THR A 239 -7.07 -6.06 -2.65
C THR A 239 -6.83 -7.56 -2.49
N VAL A 240 -6.30 -8.17 -3.55
CA VAL A 240 -6.02 -9.60 -3.61
C VAL A 240 -4.54 -9.87 -3.94
N ASP A 241 -4.06 -11.09 -3.66
CA ASP A 241 -2.68 -11.49 -4.01
C ASP A 241 -2.50 -11.53 -5.52
N THR A 242 -1.66 -10.66 -6.06
CA THR A 242 -1.36 -10.57 -7.49
C THR A 242 -1.00 -11.91 -8.11
N PHE A 243 -0.26 -12.76 -7.39
CA PHE A 243 0.21 -14.05 -7.92
C PHE A 243 -0.90 -15.09 -8.09
N ASP A 244 -2.05 -14.90 -7.48
CA ASP A 244 -3.22 -15.77 -7.69
C ASP A 244 -4.07 -15.34 -8.90
N TYR A 245 -3.89 -14.08 -9.36
CA TYR A 245 -4.67 -13.45 -10.43
C TYR A 245 -3.92 -13.29 -11.76
N ILE A 246 -2.74 -13.87 -11.90
CA ILE A 246 -1.96 -13.91 -13.13
C ILE A 246 -1.86 -15.34 -13.66
N THR A 247 -1.61 -15.51 -14.97
CA THR A 247 -1.39 -16.83 -15.58
C THR A 247 -0.12 -17.48 -15.08
N ASP A 248 -0.02 -18.81 -15.19
CA ASP A 248 1.17 -19.56 -14.75
C ASP A 248 2.42 -19.15 -15.53
N SER A 249 2.29 -18.80 -16.82
CA SER A 249 3.41 -18.27 -17.62
C SER A 249 3.93 -16.96 -17.03
N LEU A 250 3.05 -15.99 -16.84
CA LEU A 250 3.42 -14.69 -16.26
C LEU A 250 3.96 -14.83 -14.83
N ARG A 251 3.34 -15.71 -14.04
CA ARG A 251 3.80 -16.04 -12.70
C ARG A 251 5.24 -16.56 -12.70
N SER A 252 5.58 -17.44 -13.64
CA SER A 252 6.93 -18.00 -13.76
C SER A 252 7.99 -16.93 -14.11
N GLU A 253 7.60 -15.88 -14.84
CA GLU A 253 8.47 -14.76 -15.17
C GLU A 253 8.69 -13.79 -14.01
N LEU A 254 7.65 -13.57 -13.17
CA LEU A 254 7.66 -12.58 -12.10
C LEU A 254 8.17 -13.12 -10.76
N LEU A 255 7.92 -14.41 -10.44
CA LEU A 255 8.35 -15.01 -9.17
C LEU A 255 9.85 -14.87 -8.88
N PRO A 256 10.76 -15.03 -9.86
CA PRO A 256 12.19 -14.83 -9.61
C PRO A 256 12.55 -13.41 -9.14
N LYS A 257 11.69 -12.45 -9.38
CA LYS A 257 11.87 -11.03 -9.03
C LYS A 257 11.15 -10.63 -7.75
N ASN A 258 10.25 -11.48 -7.26
CA ASN A 258 9.49 -11.20 -6.05
C ASN A 258 10.35 -11.44 -4.80
N LEU A 259 10.38 -10.46 -3.90
CA LEU A 259 11.18 -10.54 -2.67
C LEU A 259 10.57 -11.51 -1.64
N ARG A 260 9.24 -11.57 -1.55
CA ARG A 260 8.58 -12.46 -0.59
C ARG A 260 8.54 -13.89 -1.12
N LYS A 261 9.04 -14.83 -0.30
CA LYS A 261 9.15 -16.26 -0.67
C LYS A 261 8.11 -17.15 -0.02
N LYS A 262 7.34 -16.61 0.93
CA LYS A 262 6.29 -17.32 1.66
C LYS A 262 4.91 -16.79 1.28
N ALA A 263 3.95 -17.67 1.11
CA ALA A 263 2.56 -17.29 0.82
C ALA A 263 1.93 -16.44 1.94
N PRO A 264 1.05 -15.49 1.62
CA PRO A 264 0.69 -15.04 0.29
C PRO A 264 1.86 -14.33 -0.40
N LEU A 265 2.18 -14.70 -1.65
CA LEU A 265 3.39 -14.24 -2.33
C LEU A 265 3.34 -12.76 -2.69
N GLY A 266 2.16 -12.24 -3.02
CA GLY A 266 1.93 -10.81 -3.24
C GLY A 266 1.86 -9.98 -1.96
N GLY A 267 1.90 -10.63 -0.78
CA GLY A 267 1.70 -9.97 0.52
C GLY A 267 0.23 -9.92 0.94
N GLN A 268 -0.06 -9.19 2.00
CA GLN A 268 -1.43 -9.04 2.52
C GLN A 268 -1.63 -7.69 3.21
N VAL A 269 -2.86 -7.21 3.22
CA VAL A 269 -3.27 -5.94 3.86
C VAL A 269 -3.87 -6.19 5.23
N GLY A 270 -4.66 -7.25 5.37
CA GLY A 270 -5.36 -7.60 6.60
C GLY A 270 -4.47 -8.39 7.55
N TYR A 271 -4.47 -7.99 8.82
CA TYR A 271 -3.81 -8.66 9.93
C TYR A 271 -4.69 -8.70 11.18
N ASP A 272 -5.93 -8.22 11.08
CA ASP A 272 -6.79 -8.08 12.26
C ASP A 272 -7.16 -9.46 12.83
N LYS A 273 -6.89 -9.64 14.11
CA LYS A 273 -7.30 -10.82 14.86
C LYS A 273 -8.16 -10.39 16.03
N THR A 274 -9.43 -10.79 16.02
CA THR A 274 -10.40 -10.45 17.05
C THR A 274 -9.87 -10.74 18.45
N GLY A 275 -10.03 -9.78 19.35
CA GLY A 275 -9.65 -9.88 20.76
C GLY A 275 -8.14 -9.87 21.02
N SER A 276 -7.30 -9.67 19.98
CA SER A 276 -5.84 -9.61 20.15
C SER A 276 -5.27 -8.22 19.81
N LEU A 277 -3.98 -8.00 20.09
CA LEU A 277 -3.30 -6.75 19.73
C LEU A 277 -2.98 -6.68 18.24
N LEU A 278 -2.86 -7.83 17.56
CA LEU A 278 -2.50 -7.92 16.15
C LEU A 278 -3.55 -7.25 15.27
N GLY A 279 -3.12 -6.32 14.39
CA GLY A 279 -3.97 -5.71 13.37
C GLY A 279 -3.85 -4.19 13.28
N ASN A 280 -4.80 -3.61 12.54
CA ASN A 280 -4.92 -2.19 12.28
C ASN A 280 -5.86 -1.54 13.31
N TRP A 281 -5.47 -0.37 13.80
CA TRP A 281 -6.19 0.34 14.84
C TRP A 281 -6.34 1.81 14.44
N PHE A 282 -7.50 2.38 14.74
CA PHE A 282 -7.88 3.72 14.31
C PHE A 282 -8.31 4.54 15.52
N LYS A 283 -7.81 5.77 15.63
CA LYS A 283 -8.10 6.65 16.76
C LYS A 283 -9.61 6.92 16.87
N VAL A 284 -10.16 6.76 18.05
CA VAL A 284 -11.57 7.03 18.32
C VAL A 284 -11.90 8.51 18.07
N GLY A 285 -12.99 8.77 17.33
CA GLY A 285 -13.43 10.12 17.01
C GLY A 285 -12.61 10.83 15.92
N ARG A 286 -11.77 10.07 15.16
CA ARG A 286 -11.05 10.65 14.02
C ARG A 286 -12.01 11.15 12.94
N ASP A 287 -11.62 12.22 12.26
CA ASP A 287 -12.28 12.64 11.02
C ASP A 287 -11.70 11.84 9.86
N LYS A 288 -12.49 10.91 9.32
CA LYS A 288 -12.08 10.06 8.18
C LYS A 288 -11.88 10.84 6.88
N ASN A 289 -12.45 12.05 6.78
CA ASN A 289 -12.38 12.90 5.59
C ASN A 289 -11.19 13.87 5.63
N ASN A 290 -10.54 13.99 6.79
CA ASN A 290 -9.40 14.88 6.93
C ASN A 290 -8.11 14.14 6.53
N ARG A 291 -7.57 14.48 5.37
CA ARG A 291 -6.33 13.91 4.83
C ARG A 291 -5.12 14.15 5.75
N GLU A 292 -5.03 15.33 6.38
CA GLU A 292 -3.91 15.66 7.28
C GLU A 292 -3.92 14.80 8.55
N SER A 293 -5.10 14.35 8.98
CA SER A 293 -5.24 13.51 10.16
C SER A 293 -5.08 12.00 9.86
N TYR A 294 -5.04 11.60 8.58
CA TYR A 294 -4.96 10.19 8.19
C TYR A 294 -3.78 9.48 8.87
N TRP A 295 -2.60 10.07 8.80
CA TRP A 295 -1.38 9.47 9.37
C TRP A 295 -1.43 9.42 10.88
N THR A 296 -1.72 10.57 11.52
CA THR A 296 -1.66 10.74 12.97
C THR A 296 -2.71 9.94 13.73
N ASN A 297 -3.75 9.47 13.03
CA ASN A 297 -4.88 8.76 13.64
C ASN A 297 -4.87 7.26 13.39
N ASN A 298 -3.84 6.73 12.76
CA ASN A 298 -3.71 5.31 12.48
C ASN A 298 -2.56 4.68 13.28
N LEU A 299 -2.69 3.40 13.54
CA LEU A 299 -1.72 2.55 14.21
C LEU A 299 -1.84 1.13 13.63
N SER A 300 -0.71 0.45 13.45
CA SER A 300 -0.71 -0.97 13.12
C SER A 300 0.29 -1.74 13.96
N VAL A 301 -0.12 -2.91 14.43
CA VAL A 301 0.75 -3.93 15.02
C VAL A 301 0.59 -5.17 14.15
N VAL A 302 1.57 -5.45 13.33
CA VAL A 302 1.47 -6.44 12.24
C VAL A 302 2.75 -7.25 12.13
N TYR A 303 2.75 -8.27 11.29
CA TYR A 303 3.99 -8.96 10.90
C TYR A 303 4.64 -8.26 9.70
N ASP A 304 5.95 -8.41 9.60
CA ASP A 304 6.71 -7.82 8.52
C ASP A 304 6.34 -8.42 7.16
N HIS A 305 6.24 -7.59 6.13
CA HIS A 305 5.80 -8.00 4.80
C HIS A 305 6.79 -8.91 4.05
N LEU A 306 8.08 -8.88 4.41
CA LEU A 306 9.11 -9.79 3.86
C LEU A 306 9.42 -10.95 4.81
N ASP A 307 9.42 -10.70 6.12
CA ASP A 307 9.78 -11.66 7.17
C ASP A 307 8.69 -11.71 8.23
N ASP A 308 7.68 -12.54 8.00
CA ASP A 308 6.50 -12.67 8.87
C ASP A 308 6.80 -13.28 10.25
N SER A 309 8.05 -13.63 10.53
CA SER A 309 8.51 -13.96 11.88
C SER A 309 8.75 -12.72 12.75
N GLN A 310 8.78 -11.53 12.17
CA GLN A 310 9.11 -10.28 12.85
C GLN A 310 7.89 -9.40 13.04
N VAL A 311 7.74 -8.87 14.26
CA VAL A 311 6.67 -7.92 14.60
C VAL A 311 7.07 -6.51 14.16
N ARG A 312 6.11 -5.79 13.58
CA ARG A 312 6.21 -4.35 13.27
C ARG A 312 5.16 -3.58 14.05
N VAL A 313 5.58 -2.48 14.62
CA VAL A 313 4.69 -1.48 15.24
C VAL A 313 4.81 -0.20 14.42
N SER A 314 3.73 0.21 13.79
CA SER A 314 3.65 1.43 12.99
C SER A 314 2.72 2.42 13.69
N LEU A 315 3.23 3.59 14.02
CA LEU A 315 2.54 4.64 14.77
C LEU A 315 2.40 5.86 13.88
N GLY A 316 1.18 6.35 13.69
CA GLY A 316 0.92 7.57 12.91
C GLY A 316 1.46 8.83 13.56
N ASP A 317 1.56 8.82 14.89
CA ASP A 317 2.22 9.86 15.68
C ASP A 317 3.25 9.26 16.63
N PHE A 318 4.51 9.42 16.30
CA PHE A 318 5.62 9.12 17.20
C PHE A 318 6.56 10.32 17.31
N GLY A 319 6.20 11.26 18.18
CA GLY A 319 6.91 12.51 18.35
C GLY A 319 6.72 13.48 17.19
N GLY A 320 5.50 13.54 16.62
CA GLY A 320 5.09 14.45 15.56
C GLY A 320 5.16 13.89 14.14
N TYR A 321 5.63 12.64 13.97
CA TYR A 321 5.80 12.02 12.65
C TYR A 321 5.38 10.54 12.65
N PRO A 322 4.86 10.01 11.53
CA PRO A 322 4.61 8.59 11.38
C PRO A 322 5.93 7.81 11.33
N LYS A 323 5.99 6.68 12.03
CA LYS A 323 7.16 5.81 12.06
C LYS A 323 6.81 4.35 12.32
N ALA A 324 7.54 3.46 11.67
CA ALA A 324 7.49 2.03 11.91
C ALA A 324 8.75 1.53 12.61
N PHE A 325 8.57 0.53 13.48
CA PHE A 325 9.62 -0.01 14.34
C PHE A 325 9.54 -1.54 14.40
N GLY A 326 10.67 -2.17 14.72
CA GLY A 326 10.70 -3.50 15.29
C GLY A 326 10.46 -3.45 16.80
N VAL A 327 10.19 -4.61 17.38
CA VAL A 327 10.06 -4.81 18.82
C VAL A 327 11.33 -5.46 19.34
N LYS A 328 11.95 -4.88 20.37
CA LYS A 328 13.15 -5.45 21.01
C LYS A 328 12.84 -6.86 21.52
N GLY A 329 13.68 -7.82 21.14
CA GLY A 329 13.45 -9.23 21.47
C GLY A 329 12.29 -9.87 20.70
N ASN A 330 11.61 -9.13 19.83
CA ASN A 330 10.48 -9.60 18.99
C ASN A 330 9.37 -10.30 19.79
N SER A 331 9.12 -9.84 21.02
CA SER A 331 8.25 -10.50 22.00
C SER A 331 7.62 -9.46 22.95
N PRO A 332 6.41 -9.77 23.50
CA PRO A 332 5.55 -10.91 23.19
C PRO A 332 4.88 -10.84 21.82
N ASP A 333 4.46 -12.00 21.28
CA ASP A 333 3.72 -12.05 20.01
C ASP A 333 2.36 -11.35 20.14
N PRO A 334 2.04 -10.34 19.28
CA PRO A 334 0.80 -9.58 19.37
C PRO A 334 -0.46 -10.44 19.16
N ALA A 335 -0.36 -11.54 18.41
CA ALA A 335 -1.48 -12.45 18.19
C ALA A 335 -1.88 -13.24 19.45
N SER A 336 -0.98 -13.34 20.44
CA SER A 336 -1.22 -14.01 21.74
C SER A 336 -1.73 -13.08 22.83
N LEU A 337 -1.67 -11.77 22.60
CA LEU A 337 -2.05 -10.76 23.59
C LEU A 337 -3.55 -10.48 23.52
N SER A 338 -4.18 -10.41 24.67
CA SER A 338 -5.62 -10.18 24.82
C SER A 338 -5.91 -9.19 25.95
N LYS A 339 -7.18 -8.92 26.21
CA LYS A 339 -7.62 -8.09 27.34
C LYS A 339 -7.03 -8.56 28.67
N THR A 340 -6.88 -9.88 28.88
CA THR A 340 -6.32 -10.44 30.12
C THR A 340 -4.82 -10.23 30.28
N SER A 341 -4.13 -9.80 29.23
CA SER A 341 -2.70 -9.48 29.27
C SER A 341 -2.40 -8.18 30.04
N GLY A 342 -3.41 -7.36 30.34
CA GLY A 342 -3.24 -6.09 31.02
C GLY A 342 -2.44 -5.08 30.19
N ILE A 343 -1.57 -4.32 30.85
CA ILE A 343 -0.70 -3.35 30.16
C ILE A 343 0.47 -4.10 29.51
N VAL A 344 0.53 -4.03 28.19
CA VAL A 344 1.62 -4.56 27.37
C VAL A 344 2.61 -3.43 27.05
N LYS A 345 3.91 -3.70 27.18
CA LYS A 345 4.97 -2.73 26.93
C LYS A 345 5.88 -3.28 25.84
N TYR A 346 6.01 -2.52 24.74
CA TYR A 346 7.04 -2.78 23.72
C TYR A 346 8.12 -1.71 23.77
N GLU A 347 9.39 -2.15 23.84
CA GLU A 347 10.55 -1.30 23.59
C GLU A 347 10.81 -1.31 22.09
N LEU A 348 10.65 -0.15 21.47
CA LEU A 348 10.72 0.04 20.02
C LEU A 348 12.16 0.24 19.58
N VAL A 349 12.55 -0.47 18.52
CA VAL A 349 13.89 -0.42 17.96
C VAL A 349 13.83 -0.16 16.45
N LYS A 350 14.88 0.39 15.88
CA LYS A 350 15.05 0.43 14.44
C LYS A 350 15.26 -0.99 13.90
N PHE A 351 15.01 -1.19 12.63
CA PHE A 351 15.27 -2.44 11.93
C PHE A 351 15.83 -2.18 10.54
N ASP A 352 16.56 -3.15 10.03
CA ASP A 352 17.09 -3.19 8.68
C ASP A 352 16.71 -4.51 8.02
N TYR A 353 16.69 -4.55 6.71
CA TYR A 353 16.67 -5.81 5.96
C TYR A 353 18.11 -6.20 5.63
N VAL A 354 18.43 -7.47 5.83
CA VAL A 354 19.75 -8.02 5.54
C VAL A 354 19.63 -9.25 4.64
N ASP A 355 20.62 -9.44 3.79
CA ASP A 355 20.76 -10.64 2.97
C ASP A 355 21.22 -11.86 3.79
N SER A 356 21.37 -13.02 3.15
CA SER A 356 21.86 -14.26 3.79
C SER A 356 23.25 -14.15 4.38
N LYS A 357 24.05 -13.15 3.99
CA LYS A 357 25.38 -12.87 4.52
C LYS A 357 25.36 -11.89 5.69
N GLY A 358 24.19 -11.34 6.02
CA GLY A 358 24.03 -10.31 7.03
C GLY A 358 24.36 -8.90 6.54
N THR A 359 24.51 -8.70 5.22
CA THR A 359 24.77 -7.38 4.64
C THR A 359 23.45 -6.62 4.55
N LYS A 360 23.47 -5.35 4.94
CA LYS A 360 22.29 -4.49 4.82
C LYS A 360 21.88 -4.37 3.36
N TRP A 361 20.58 -4.63 3.08
CA TRP A 361 20.00 -4.50 1.76
C TRP A 361 19.89 -3.02 1.35
N ASP A 362 20.17 -2.76 0.09
CA ASP A 362 20.15 -1.40 -0.48
C ASP A 362 18.78 -0.92 -0.96
N THR A 363 17.77 -1.78 -0.89
CA THR A 363 16.36 -1.54 -1.26
C THR A 363 16.05 -1.45 -2.76
N ILE A 364 17.04 -1.58 -3.62
CA ILE A 364 16.89 -1.40 -5.08
C ILE A 364 17.36 -2.59 -5.91
N HIS A 365 18.25 -3.42 -5.39
CA HIS A 365 18.69 -4.61 -6.09
C HIS A 365 18.04 -5.87 -5.52
N TYR A 366 17.72 -6.79 -6.42
CA TYR A 366 17.12 -8.04 -6.01
C TYR A 366 18.01 -8.84 -5.05
N SER A 367 17.38 -9.46 -4.06
CA SER A 367 18.02 -10.41 -3.15
C SER A 367 17.12 -11.62 -2.94
N ASP A 368 17.68 -12.82 -3.07
CA ASP A 368 16.93 -14.08 -2.94
C ASP A 368 16.39 -14.35 -1.54
N SER A 369 17.07 -13.85 -0.54
CA SER A 369 16.66 -14.05 0.84
C SER A 369 16.93 -12.79 1.65
N LEU A 370 15.85 -12.17 2.07
CA LEU A 370 15.89 -11.03 2.99
C LEU A 370 15.28 -11.45 4.31
N SER A 371 15.95 -11.09 5.40
CA SER A 371 15.38 -11.18 6.74
C SER A 371 15.37 -9.79 7.38
N ALA A 372 14.37 -9.55 8.19
CA ALA A 372 14.26 -8.29 8.92
C ALA A 372 15.00 -8.39 10.26
N LYS A 373 15.99 -7.56 10.48
CA LYS A 373 16.86 -7.57 11.65
C LYS A 373 16.65 -6.33 12.51
N ASN A 374 16.14 -6.54 13.70
CA ASN A 374 16.04 -5.47 14.71
C ASN A 374 17.43 -5.03 15.16
N THR A 375 17.66 -3.72 15.23
CA THR A 375 18.89 -3.14 15.75
C THR A 375 18.86 -3.07 17.28
N THR A 376 19.96 -2.65 17.89
CA THR A 376 20.03 -2.38 19.34
C THR A 376 19.64 -0.94 19.70
N GLU A 377 19.42 -0.09 18.69
CA GLU A 377 19.08 1.32 18.89
C GLU A 377 17.62 1.46 19.34
N ILE A 378 17.43 1.86 20.61
CA ILE A 378 16.13 2.08 21.20
C ILE A 378 15.59 3.43 20.70
N ALA A 379 14.43 3.41 20.03
CA ALA A 379 13.74 4.61 19.59
C ALA A 379 12.76 5.15 20.65
N GLY A 380 12.22 4.25 21.48
CA GLY A 380 11.30 4.61 22.55
C GLY A 380 10.50 3.41 23.07
N VAL A 381 9.39 3.71 23.72
CA VAL A 381 8.49 2.73 24.30
C VAL A 381 7.05 3.02 23.84
N VAL A 382 6.26 1.99 23.65
CA VAL A 382 4.82 2.09 23.51
C VAL A 382 4.13 1.19 24.52
N LEU A 383 3.07 1.70 25.16
CA LEU A 383 2.17 0.94 25.99
C LEU A 383 0.87 0.68 25.25
N PHE A 384 0.39 -0.57 25.37
CA PHE A 384 -0.89 -1.01 24.87
C PHE A 384 -1.73 -1.63 25.99
N GLN A 385 -3.01 -1.45 25.95
CA GLN A 385 -3.96 -2.18 26.77
C GLN A 385 -5.24 -2.42 25.98
N ILE A 386 -5.52 -3.68 25.68
CA ILE A 386 -6.75 -4.08 25.02
C ILE A 386 -7.91 -3.94 26.01
N LEU A 387 -8.94 -3.22 25.61
CA LEU A 387 -10.15 -2.97 26.38
C LEU A 387 -11.32 -3.80 25.85
N ASP A 388 -12.51 -3.56 26.37
CA ASP A 388 -13.74 -4.15 25.83
C ASP A 388 -14.11 -3.53 24.46
N ASN A 389 -14.98 -4.20 23.72
CA ASN A 389 -15.54 -3.73 22.46
C ASN A 389 -14.49 -3.41 21.37
N ASP A 390 -13.42 -4.22 21.28
CA ASP A 390 -12.33 -4.00 20.33
C ASP A 390 -11.72 -2.59 20.41
N GLN A 391 -11.60 -2.07 21.62
CA GLN A 391 -10.87 -0.83 21.90
C GLN A 391 -9.47 -1.10 22.41
N LEU A 392 -8.56 -0.19 22.11
CA LEU A 392 -7.16 -0.24 22.51
C LEU A 392 -6.75 1.10 23.11
N LYS A 393 -6.23 1.07 24.34
CA LYS A 393 -5.56 2.23 24.96
C LYS A 393 -4.09 2.21 24.56
N VAL A 394 -3.57 3.33 24.08
CA VAL A 394 -2.22 3.47 23.55
C VAL A 394 -1.54 4.73 24.06
N GLU A 395 -0.26 4.63 24.40
CA GLU A 395 0.60 5.80 24.62
C GLU A 395 2.03 5.51 24.17
N SER A 396 2.59 6.39 23.35
CA SER A 396 3.97 6.33 22.88
C SER A 396 4.88 7.26 23.70
N PHE A 397 6.12 6.82 23.94
CA PHE A 397 7.11 7.54 24.73
C PHE A 397 8.44 7.59 23.93
N PRO A 398 8.57 8.53 22.97
CA PRO A 398 9.79 8.70 22.18
C PRO A 398 11.01 8.94 23.08
N GLY A 399 12.14 8.28 22.76
CA GLY A 399 13.42 8.44 23.44
C GLY A 399 13.48 7.83 24.87
N LYS A 400 12.42 7.14 25.32
CA LYS A 400 12.41 6.46 26.63
C LYS A 400 12.80 4.99 26.49
N THR A 401 13.36 4.44 27.57
CA THR A 401 13.60 2.99 27.70
C THR A 401 12.49 2.33 28.54
N ALA A 402 12.39 1.01 28.46
CA ALA A 402 11.35 0.25 29.19
C ALA A 402 11.37 0.48 30.71
N SER A 403 12.53 0.75 31.30
CA SER A 403 12.69 1.05 32.74
C SER A 403 12.15 2.42 33.15
N MET A 404 12.06 3.36 32.20
CA MET A 404 11.57 4.72 32.43
C MET A 404 10.04 4.84 32.33
N VAL A 405 9.36 3.81 31.82
CA VAL A 405 7.91 3.84 31.55
C VAL A 405 7.23 2.73 32.33
N THR A 406 6.41 3.08 33.30
CA THR A 406 5.73 2.11 34.17
C THR A 406 4.26 1.95 33.87
N THR A 407 3.56 3.04 33.53
CA THR A 407 2.13 3.06 33.28
C THR A 407 1.75 4.20 32.34
N PHE A 408 0.48 4.24 31.93
CA PHE A 408 -0.10 5.33 31.16
C PHE A 408 -0.11 6.65 31.91
N THR A 409 0.01 7.72 31.15
CA THR A 409 -0.26 9.09 31.62
C THR A 409 -1.64 9.57 31.14
N PRO A 410 -2.10 10.77 31.54
CA PRO A 410 -3.31 11.37 30.97
C PRO A 410 -3.26 11.64 29.44
N LYS A 411 -2.12 11.44 28.79
CA LYS A 411 -1.95 11.61 27.33
C LYS A 411 -2.30 10.35 26.53
N ALA A 412 -2.63 9.24 27.20
CA ALA A 412 -3.00 8.01 26.53
C ALA A 412 -4.24 8.23 25.63
N LEU A 413 -4.19 7.70 24.43
CA LEU A 413 -5.25 7.79 23.43
C LEU A 413 -6.05 6.49 23.34
N LEU A 414 -7.28 6.58 22.86
CA LEU A 414 -8.11 5.43 22.55
C LEU A 414 -8.16 5.20 21.04
N PHE A 415 -8.01 3.95 20.68
CA PHE A 415 -8.15 3.44 19.33
C PHE A 415 -9.23 2.36 19.29
N GLU A 416 -9.78 2.11 18.11
CA GLU A 416 -10.77 1.08 17.80
C GLU A 416 -10.47 0.44 16.46
N ARG A 417 -11.07 -0.70 16.19
CA ARG A 417 -11.05 -1.34 14.87
C ARG A 417 -12.40 -1.97 14.56
#